data_703ba26e138c6271e7c971859f9fc8d1
#
_entry.id   703ba26e138c6271e7c971859f9fc8d1
#
_cell.length_a   1.000
_cell.length_b   1.000
_cell.length_c   1.000
_cell.angle_alpha   90.00
_cell.angle_beta   90.00
_cell.angle_gamma   90.00
#
_symmetry.space_group_name_H-M   'P 1'
#
loop_
_entity.id
_entity.type
_entity.pdbx_description
1 polymer ?
#
loop_
_entity_poly.entity_id
_entity_poly.type
_entity_poly.pdbx_seq_one_letter_code
_entity_poly.pdbx_strand_id
1 'polypeptide(L)'
;MKVIEVSHLRKRYRDHLAVDDVSFTVEEGEIFGVLGPNGAGKTTTVECVAGLRTPDSGTVKVLGGLRGTELKERLGVQLQSSAMPAKIKVWEALDLYASFYRTPADQGALMERVGLAGKRDTPYGKLSGGQQQRLSIALALIGTPRVAILDELTTGLDPQARRDTWELIERVRADGVTIVLVTHFMEEAERLCDRLAVIDSGRVVAVDSPSGLISRVGGQQRVRFRPSGALDDAVLGALPEVTGVSRDGGQVEVTGTGDLLLAVTTAVAAAGVVPADLRVEQATLDDAFLALTGKKISA
;
A
#
# COMPACT_ATOMS: atom_id res chain seq x y z
N MET A 1 -19.11 8.24 -1.95
CA MET A 1 -19.31 9.32 -0.93
C MET A 1 -18.03 9.49 -0.12
N LYS A 2 -17.59 10.73 0.17
CA LYS A 2 -16.38 10.94 0.97
C LYS A 2 -16.61 10.51 2.41
N VAL A 3 -15.79 9.58 2.90
CA VAL A 3 -15.84 9.08 4.28
C VAL A 3 -14.71 9.64 5.13
N ILE A 4 -13.59 10.08 4.52
CA ILE A 4 -12.52 10.82 5.18
C ILE A 4 -12.20 12.05 4.34
N GLU A 5 -12.08 13.21 5.00
CA GLU A 5 -11.61 14.45 4.41
C GLU A 5 -10.52 15.03 5.31
N VAL A 6 -9.32 15.18 4.77
CA VAL A 6 -8.18 15.80 5.43
C VAL A 6 -7.82 17.05 4.62
N SER A 7 -7.73 18.20 5.30
CA SER A 7 -7.43 19.48 4.65
C SER A 7 -6.39 20.24 5.45
N HIS A 8 -5.28 20.55 4.81
CA HIS A 8 -4.17 21.36 5.35
C HIS A 8 -3.68 20.91 6.73
N LEU A 9 -3.64 19.57 6.93
CA LEU A 9 -3.24 18.96 8.19
C LEU A 9 -1.79 19.31 8.51
N ARG A 10 -1.54 19.81 9.73
CA ARG A 10 -0.22 20.04 10.26
C ARG A 10 -0.06 19.44 11.64
N LYS A 11 1.12 18.84 11.90
CA LYS A 11 1.49 18.31 13.20
C LYS A 11 3.00 18.45 13.44
N ARG A 12 3.34 19.08 14.57
CA ARG A 12 4.70 19.28 15.03
C ARG A 12 4.93 18.57 16.37
N TYR A 13 6.09 18.01 16.53
CA TYR A 13 6.57 17.47 17.80
C TYR A 13 7.83 18.23 18.19
N ARG A 14 7.76 19.12 19.17
CA ARG A 14 8.85 20.03 19.55
C ARG A 14 9.41 20.74 18.30
N ASP A 15 10.67 20.45 17.93
CA ASP A 15 11.32 21.07 16.79
C ASP A 15 11.11 20.32 15.45
N HIS A 16 10.50 19.11 15.49
CA HIS A 16 10.25 18.31 14.30
C HIS A 16 8.84 18.53 13.76
N LEU A 17 8.74 19.00 12.51
CA LEU A 17 7.48 19.11 11.78
C LEU A 17 7.21 17.78 11.07
N ALA A 18 6.39 16.94 11.68
CA ALA A 18 6.10 15.59 11.18
C ALA A 18 5.09 15.56 10.03
N VAL A 19 4.14 16.50 10.04
CA VAL A 19 3.12 16.67 8.99
C VAL A 19 3.05 18.15 8.64
N ASP A 20 3.22 18.48 7.35
CA ASP A 20 3.26 19.85 6.84
C ASP A 20 2.35 19.99 5.61
N ASP A 21 1.11 20.37 5.82
CA ASP A 21 0.11 20.65 4.78
C ASP A 21 -0.37 19.39 4.02
N VAL A 22 -0.75 18.34 4.75
CA VAL A 22 -1.32 17.13 4.17
C VAL A 22 -2.81 17.31 3.89
N SER A 23 -3.22 17.05 2.62
CA SER A 23 -4.62 17.12 2.18
C SER A 23 -4.94 15.93 1.26
N PHE A 24 -6.00 15.19 1.57
CA PHE A 24 -6.55 14.11 0.73
C PHE A 24 -7.97 13.77 1.13
N THR A 25 -8.64 12.98 0.29
CA THR A 25 -9.98 12.45 0.56
C THR A 25 -10.04 10.96 0.32
N VAL A 26 -10.85 10.25 1.11
CA VAL A 26 -11.12 8.81 0.94
C VAL A 26 -12.60 8.62 0.64
N GLU A 27 -12.89 7.86 -0.41
CA GLU A 27 -14.26 7.53 -0.82
C GLU A 27 -14.73 6.23 -0.13
N GLU A 28 -16.04 6.09 -0.02
CA GLU A 28 -16.65 4.90 0.58
C GLU A 28 -16.38 3.65 -0.26
N GLY A 29 -15.96 2.57 0.38
CA GLY A 29 -15.73 1.26 -0.26
C GLY A 29 -14.39 1.14 -1.00
N GLU A 30 -13.53 2.18 -1.02
CA GLU A 30 -12.19 2.06 -1.61
C GLU A 30 -11.15 1.54 -0.60
N ILE A 31 -10.07 0.98 -1.12
CA ILE A 31 -8.81 0.83 -0.41
C ILE A 31 -7.94 2.02 -0.78
N PHE A 32 -7.76 2.93 0.15
CA PHE A 32 -6.93 4.12 -0.02
C PHE A 32 -5.57 3.95 0.64
N GLY A 33 -4.50 4.06 -0.16
CA GLY A 33 -3.12 3.94 0.30
C GLY A 33 -2.56 5.24 0.87
N VAL A 34 -1.79 5.15 1.95
CA VAL A 34 -0.90 6.21 2.43
C VAL A 34 0.52 5.68 2.31
N LEU A 35 1.20 6.07 1.22
CA LEU A 35 2.49 5.54 0.80
C LEU A 35 3.62 6.54 1.06
N GLY A 36 4.78 6.06 1.49
CA GLY A 36 5.97 6.90 1.66
C GLY A 36 7.04 6.22 2.51
N PRO A 37 8.26 6.77 2.57
CA PRO A 37 9.34 6.19 3.33
C PRO A 37 9.10 6.31 4.85
N ASN A 38 9.93 5.61 5.62
CA ASN A 38 9.93 5.75 7.07
C ASN A 38 10.25 7.20 7.48
N GLY A 39 9.51 7.72 8.44
CA GLY A 39 9.65 9.11 8.88
C GLY A 39 8.97 10.16 7.98
N ALA A 40 8.27 9.76 6.90
CA ALA A 40 7.56 10.71 6.03
C ALA A 40 6.32 11.36 6.65
N GLY A 41 5.89 10.94 7.85
CA GLY A 41 4.70 11.49 8.53
C GLY A 41 3.43 10.65 8.36
N LYS A 42 3.51 9.46 7.74
CA LYS A 42 2.35 8.57 7.49
C LYS A 42 1.59 8.23 8.76
N THR A 43 2.26 7.59 9.74
CA THR A 43 1.66 7.18 11.01
C THR A 43 1.07 8.36 11.77
N THR A 44 1.76 9.51 11.84
CA THR A 44 1.22 10.73 12.45
C THR A 44 -0.03 11.22 11.75
N THR A 45 -0.07 11.16 10.42
CA THR A 45 -1.25 11.55 9.63
C THR A 45 -2.44 10.67 9.97
N VAL A 46 -2.26 9.32 9.96
CA VAL A 46 -3.37 8.41 10.25
C VAL A 46 -3.78 8.40 11.73
N GLU A 47 -2.85 8.64 12.66
CA GLU A 47 -3.19 8.87 14.07
C GLU A 47 -4.09 10.11 14.25
N CYS A 48 -3.85 11.18 13.47
CA CYS A 48 -4.74 12.35 13.47
C CYS A 48 -6.12 12.00 12.86
N VAL A 49 -6.16 11.20 11.78
CA VAL A 49 -7.41 10.72 11.18
C VAL A 49 -8.19 9.84 12.16
N ALA A 50 -7.49 8.95 12.87
CA ALA A 50 -8.10 8.09 13.91
C ALA A 50 -8.56 8.85 15.16
N GLY A 51 -8.24 10.14 15.27
CA GLY A 51 -8.54 10.94 16.47
C GLY A 51 -7.67 10.59 17.69
N LEU A 52 -6.55 9.88 17.47
CA LEU A 52 -5.57 9.52 18.51
C LEU A 52 -4.60 10.67 18.78
N ARG A 53 -4.46 11.57 17.81
CA ARG A 53 -3.65 12.80 17.92
C ARG A 53 -4.47 14.00 17.50
N THR A 54 -4.29 15.10 18.23
CA THR A 54 -4.86 16.39 17.83
C THR A 54 -3.91 17.09 16.87
N PRO A 55 -4.34 17.48 15.66
CA PRO A 55 -3.54 18.30 14.78
C PRO A 55 -3.29 19.69 15.37
N ASP A 56 -2.20 20.33 14.96
CA ASP A 56 -1.90 21.71 15.39
C ASP A 56 -2.64 22.72 14.51
N SER A 57 -2.89 22.36 13.24
CA SER A 57 -3.77 23.11 12.33
C SER A 57 -4.34 22.19 11.23
N GLY A 58 -5.27 22.72 10.44
CA GLY A 58 -6.01 21.97 9.45
C GLY A 58 -7.27 21.32 10.01
N THR A 59 -7.94 20.55 9.17
CA THR A 59 -9.19 19.88 9.55
C THR A 59 -9.18 18.41 9.14
N VAL A 60 -9.75 17.57 9.99
CA VAL A 60 -9.99 16.15 9.73
C VAL A 60 -11.46 15.88 9.98
N LYS A 61 -12.15 15.35 8.96
CA LYS A 61 -13.53 14.87 9.06
C LYS A 61 -13.58 13.40 8.71
N VAL A 62 -14.12 12.58 9.58
CA VAL A 62 -14.33 11.15 9.36
C VAL A 62 -15.81 10.86 9.50
N LEU A 63 -16.37 10.13 8.52
CA LEU A 63 -17.78 9.74 8.48
C LEU A 63 -18.74 10.92 8.71
N GLY A 64 -18.51 12.02 7.95
CA GLY A 64 -19.33 13.23 8.08
C GLY A 64 -19.01 14.10 9.29
N GLY A 65 -17.88 13.86 9.96
CA GLY A 65 -17.42 14.63 11.11
C GLY A 65 -17.83 14.02 12.46
N LEU A 66 -18.09 12.71 12.51
CA LEU A 66 -18.30 11.98 13.77
C LEU A 66 -17.10 12.17 14.70
N ARG A 67 -17.34 12.19 16.01
CA ARG A 67 -16.32 12.37 17.05
C ARG A 67 -16.60 11.48 18.27
N GLY A 68 -15.58 11.35 19.13
CA GLY A 68 -15.73 10.66 20.40
C GLY A 68 -16.17 9.21 20.23
N THR A 69 -17.15 8.77 21.03
CA THR A 69 -17.63 7.39 21.05
C THR A 69 -18.27 6.98 19.73
N GLU A 70 -19.02 7.86 19.06
CA GLU A 70 -19.67 7.53 17.79
C GLU A 70 -18.65 7.22 16.68
N LEU A 71 -17.53 7.95 16.63
CA LEU A 71 -16.45 7.65 15.71
C LEU A 71 -15.80 6.30 16.05
N LYS A 72 -15.51 6.06 17.34
CA LYS A 72 -14.85 4.83 17.81
C LYS A 72 -15.67 3.57 17.50
N GLU A 73 -16.99 3.65 17.55
CA GLU A 73 -17.90 2.56 17.20
C GLU A 73 -17.88 2.20 15.70
N ARG A 74 -17.41 3.10 14.83
CA ARG A 74 -17.45 2.95 13.38
C ARG A 74 -16.09 2.95 12.72
N LEU A 75 -15.02 3.11 13.50
CA LEU A 75 -13.65 3.15 13.04
C LEU A 75 -12.86 2.01 13.68
N GLY A 76 -12.36 1.10 12.86
CA GLY A 76 -11.39 0.10 13.28
C GLY A 76 -9.98 0.62 13.09
N VAL A 77 -9.09 0.39 14.03
CA VAL A 77 -7.69 0.85 13.93
C VAL A 77 -6.75 -0.26 14.36
N GLN A 78 -5.83 -0.61 13.47
CA GLN A 78 -4.68 -1.43 13.78
C GLN A 78 -3.43 -0.58 13.53
N LEU A 79 -2.65 -0.33 14.58
CA LEU A 79 -1.40 0.42 14.52
C LEU A 79 -0.19 -0.51 14.52
N GLN A 80 0.95 0.03 14.06
CA GLN A 80 2.22 -0.70 13.89
C GLN A 80 2.67 -1.46 15.16
N SER A 81 2.41 -0.96 16.36
CA SER A 81 2.84 -1.56 17.64
C SER A 81 1.71 -2.15 18.47
N SER A 82 0.94 -3.08 17.91
CA SER A 82 -0.17 -3.74 18.60
C SER A 82 0.28 -5.02 19.34
N ALA A 83 1.28 -4.93 20.21
CA ALA A 83 1.71 -6.08 20.99
C ALA A 83 0.67 -6.44 22.06
N MET A 84 0.21 -7.70 22.03
CA MET A 84 -0.68 -8.26 23.05
C MET A 84 0.10 -9.02 24.11
N PRO A 85 -0.41 -9.16 25.35
CA PRO A 85 0.22 -10.02 26.34
C PRO A 85 0.44 -11.45 25.81
N ALA A 86 1.65 -11.99 25.92
CA ALA A 86 2.01 -13.26 25.31
C ALA A 86 1.13 -14.45 25.72
N LYS A 87 0.51 -14.40 26.90
CA LYS A 87 -0.33 -15.47 27.45
C LYS A 87 -1.82 -15.34 27.10
N ILE A 88 -2.29 -14.20 26.60
CA ILE A 88 -3.70 -14.01 26.24
C ILE A 88 -4.06 -14.94 25.08
N LYS A 89 -5.15 -15.66 25.18
CA LYS A 89 -5.64 -16.52 24.10
C LYS A 89 -6.35 -15.70 23.03
N VAL A 90 -6.46 -16.26 21.82
CA VAL A 90 -7.15 -15.60 20.71
C VAL A 90 -8.57 -15.17 21.09
N TRP A 91 -9.36 -16.07 21.66
CA TRP A 91 -10.73 -15.75 22.06
C TRP A 91 -10.81 -14.71 23.19
N GLU A 92 -9.86 -14.75 24.14
CA GLU A 92 -9.82 -13.76 25.23
C GLU A 92 -9.50 -12.36 24.72
N ALA A 93 -8.62 -12.27 23.71
CA ALA A 93 -8.32 -11.02 23.06
C ALA A 93 -9.53 -10.46 22.32
N LEU A 94 -10.26 -11.31 21.59
CA LEU A 94 -11.49 -10.91 20.90
C LEU A 94 -12.59 -10.51 21.89
N ASP A 95 -12.78 -11.25 22.96
CA ASP A 95 -13.76 -10.95 24.01
C ASP A 95 -13.48 -9.61 24.70
N LEU A 96 -12.20 -9.38 25.05
CA LEU A 96 -11.75 -8.11 25.61
C LEU A 96 -12.09 -6.93 24.69
N TYR A 97 -11.76 -7.04 23.39
CA TYR A 97 -12.01 -5.96 22.44
C TYR A 97 -13.51 -5.81 22.15
N ALA A 98 -14.26 -6.93 22.05
CA ALA A 98 -15.70 -6.90 21.90
C ALA A 98 -16.39 -6.10 23.01
N SER A 99 -15.89 -6.17 24.24
CA SER A 99 -16.45 -5.47 25.41
C SER A 99 -16.44 -3.94 25.29
N PHE A 100 -15.64 -3.37 24.36
CA PHE A 100 -15.59 -1.93 24.10
C PHE A 100 -16.70 -1.43 23.17
N TYR A 101 -17.42 -2.34 22.49
CA TYR A 101 -18.42 -2.01 21.48
C TYR A 101 -19.82 -2.41 21.92
N ARG A 102 -20.82 -1.64 21.50
CA ARG A 102 -22.23 -1.94 21.82
C ARG A 102 -22.76 -3.14 21.05
N THR A 103 -22.34 -3.27 19.80
CA THR A 103 -22.75 -4.34 18.88
C THR A 103 -21.53 -4.93 18.18
N PRO A 104 -20.71 -5.72 18.91
CA PRO A 104 -19.55 -6.35 18.32
C PRO A 104 -19.95 -7.43 17.31
N ALA A 105 -19.03 -7.76 16.40
CA ALA A 105 -19.16 -8.91 15.50
C ALA A 105 -19.23 -10.23 16.29
N ASP A 106 -19.86 -11.25 15.70
CA ASP A 106 -19.76 -12.60 16.23
C ASP A 106 -18.29 -13.07 16.17
N GLN A 107 -17.75 -13.43 17.32
CA GLN A 107 -16.33 -13.78 17.45
C GLN A 107 -15.98 -15.07 16.72
N GLY A 108 -16.91 -16.05 16.66
CA GLY A 108 -16.71 -17.29 15.96
C GLY A 108 -16.60 -17.07 14.43
N ALA A 109 -17.57 -16.37 13.87
CA ALA A 109 -17.58 -16.00 12.47
C ALA A 109 -16.34 -15.13 12.11
N LEU A 110 -15.94 -14.22 13.00
CA LEU A 110 -14.75 -13.40 12.76
C LEU A 110 -13.46 -14.25 12.77
N MET A 111 -13.32 -15.21 13.71
CA MET A 111 -12.18 -16.13 13.72
C MET A 111 -12.12 -17.00 12.45
N GLU A 112 -13.26 -17.48 11.95
CA GLU A 112 -13.34 -18.20 10.69
C GLU A 112 -12.89 -17.32 9.51
N ARG A 113 -13.41 -16.09 9.45
CA ARG A 113 -13.11 -15.11 8.40
C ARG A 113 -11.61 -14.79 8.31
N VAL A 114 -10.92 -14.67 9.44
CA VAL A 114 -9.47 -14.39 9.48
C VAL A 114 -8.61 -15.67 9.50
N GLY A 115 -9.23 -16.86 9.41
CA GLY A 115 -8.51 -18.14 9.39
C GLY A 115 -7.86 -18.51 10.73
N LEU A 116 -8.48 -18.14 11.85
CA LEU A 116 -8.01 -18.44 13.21
C LEU A 116 -8.96 -19.36 14.01
N ALA A 117 -9.99 -19.96 13.40
CA ALA A 117 -10.93 -20.84 14.09
C ALA A 117 -10.25 -21.97 14.86
N GLY A 118 -9.26 -22.64 14.24
CA GLY A 118 -8.46 -23.71 14.89
C GLY A 118 -7.44 -23.22 15.91
N LYS A 119 -7.38 -21.90 16.18
CA LYS A 119 -6.42 -21.27 17.11
C LYS A 119 -7.08 -20.58 18.29
N ARG A 120 -8.38 -20.81 18.49
CA ARG A 120 -9.21 -20.18 19.52
C ARG A 120 -8.53 -20.13 20.89
N ASP A 121 -8.01 -21.26 21.37
CA ASP A 121 -7.38 -21.42 22.69
C ASP A 121 -5.86 -21.26 22.67
N THR A 122 -5.26 -20.84 21.54
CA THR A 122 -3.83 -20.65 21.40
C THR A 122 -3.43 -19.32 22.01
N PRO A 123 -2.42 -19.28 22.93
CA PRO A 123 -1.85 -18.04 23.43
C PRO A 123 -1.20 -17.21 22.30
N TYR A 124 -1.31 -15.88 22.38
CA TYR A 124 -0.77 -14.92 21.40
C TYR A 124 0.72 -15.18 21.09
N GLY A 125 1.54 -15.39 22.12
CA GLY A 125 2.98 -15.64 21.95
C GLY A 125 3.33 -16.99 21.29
N LYS A 126 2.34 -17.87 21.05
CA LYS A 126 2.49 -19.13 20.31
C LYS A 126 1.96 -19.08 18.88
N LEU A 127 1.40 -17.94 18.49
CA LEU A 127 0.97 -17.70 17.11
C LEU A 127 2.18 -17.37 16.23
N SER A 128 2.15 -17.79 14.96
CA SER A 128 3.11 -17.29 13.97
C SER A 128 2.88 -15.80 13.70
N GLY A 129 3.87 -15.10 13.12
CA GLY A 129 3.74 -13.68 12.76
C GLY A 129 2.49 -13.39 11.92
N GLY A 130 2.23 -14.20 10.89
CA GLY A 130 1.01 -14.06 10.08
C GLY A 130 -0.28 -14.33 10.84
N GLN A 131 -0.26 -15.24 11.85
CA GLN A 131 -1.43 -15.46 12.72
C GLN A 131 -1.64 -14.31 13.69
N GLN A 132 -0.58 -13.73 14.24
CA GLN A 132 -0.65 -12.52 15.09
C GLN A 132 -1.21 -11.35 14.28
N GLN A 133 -0.76 -11.20 13.04
CA GLN A 133 -1.26 -10.15 12.15
C GLN A 133 -2.74 -10.32 11.84
N ARG A 134 -3.19 -11.56 11.53
CA ARG A 134 -4.62 -11.84 11.30
C ARG A 134 -5.47 -11.59 12.54
N LEU A 135 -4.94 -11.86 13.74
CA LEU A 135 -5.61 -11.48 14.99
C LEU A 135 -5.71 -9.95 15.12
N SER A 136 -4.65 -9.20 14.84
CA SER A 136 -4.68 -7.74 14.89
C SER A 136 -5.72 -7.14 13.94
N ILE A 137 -5.85 -7.70 12.74
CA ILE A 137 -6.92 -7.33 11.80
C ILE A 137 -8.31 -7.66 12.39
N ALA A 138 -8.49 -8.85 12.96
CA ALA A 138 -9.74 -9.22 13.60
C ALA A 138 -10.12 -8.26 14.73
N LEU A 139 -9.17 -7.84 15.56
CA LEU A 139 -9.41 -6.86 16.63
C LEU A 139 -9.83 -5.50 16.09
N ALA A 140 -9.29 -5.07 14.95
CA ALA A 140 -9.73 -3.84 14.28
C ALA A 140 -11.16 -3.97 13.69
N LEU A 141 -11.57 -5.18 13.34
CA LEU A 141 -12.87 -5.46 12.71
C LEU A 141 -13.97 -5.82 13.72
N ILE A 142 -13.65 -6.10 14.99
CA ILE A 142 -14.59 -6.60 15.99
C ILE A 142 -15.78 -5.66 16.21
N GLY A 143 -15.58 -4.34 16.07
CA GLY A 143 -16.61 -3.31 16.20
C GLY A 143 -17.48 -3.15 14.93
N THR A 144 -17.38 -4.01 13.92
CA THR A 144 -18.09 -3.86 12.63
C THR A 144 -17.91 -2.47 12.01
N PRO A 145 -16.66 -2.02 11.80
CA PRO A 145 -16.38 -0.65 11.39
C PRO A 145 -16.82 -0.38 9.95
N ARG A 146 -17.19 0.87 9.66
CA ARG A 146 -17.36 1.36 8.28
C ARG A 146 -16.02 1.74 7.64
N VAL A 147 -15.05 2.11 8.45
CA VAL A 147 -13.69 2.45 8.02
C VAL A 147 -12.69 1.70 8.89
N ALA A 148 -11.71 1.04 8.29
CA ALA A 148 -10.59 0.41 8.97
C ALA A 148 -9.27 1.09 8.55
N ILE A 149 -8.48 1.51 9.53
CA ILE A 149 -7.10 2.01 9.32
C ILE A 149 -6.15 0.89 9.70
N LEU A 150 -5.31 0.49 8.76
CA LEU A 150 -4.41 -0.65 8.87
C LEU A 150 -2.98 -0.18 8.57
N ASP A 151 -2.12 -0.16 9.60
CA ASP A 151 -0.76 0.41 9.50
C ASP A 151 0.29 -0.69 9.45
N GLU A 152 1.07 -0.73 8.36
CA GLU A 152 2.21 -1.62 8.11
C GLU A 152 1.92 -3.11 8.35
N LEU A 153 0.83 -3.62 7.77
CA LEU A 153 0.31 -4.96 8.02
C LEU A 153 1.25 -6.11 7.65
N THR A 154 2.12 -5.93 6.68
CA THR A 154 2.89 -7.03 6.09
C THR A 154 4.37 -6.98 6.43
N THR A 155 4.77 -6.02 7.27
CA THR A 155 6.16 -5.90 7.73
C THR A 155 6.59 -7.14 8.51
N GLY A 156 7.69 -7.75 8.07
CA GLY A 156 8.26 -8.94 8.71
C GLY A 156 7.53 -10.26 8.42
N LEU A 157 6.52 -10.26 7.55
CA LEU A 157 5.86 -11.47 7.11
C LEU A 157 6.63 -12.16 5.97
N ASP A 158 6.61 -13.49 5.96
CA ASP A 158 7.07 -14.26 4.81
C ASP A 158 6.14 -14.03 3.59
N PRO A 159 6.60 -14.35 2.35
CA PRO A 159 5.84 -14.07 1.13
C PRO A 159 4.45 -14.73 1.08
N GLN A 160 4.27 -15.89 1.71
CA GLN A 160 2.98 -16.56 1.73
C GLN A 160 2.03 -15.87 2.71
N ALA A 161 2.48 -15.58 3.94
CA ALA A 161 1.69 -14.87 4.93
C ALA A 161 1.28 -13.46 4.44
N ARG A 162 2.15 -12.80 3.65
CA ARG A 162 1.85 -11.52 3.00
C ARG A 162 0.69 -11.66 2.02
N ARG A 163 0.75 -12.63 1.10
CA ARG A 163 -0.34 -12.90 0.14
C ARG A 163 -1.66 -13.22 0.83
N ASP A 164 -1.62 -14.09 1.84
CA ASP A 164 -2.82 -14.46 2.63
C ASP A 164 -3.44 -13.22 3.32
N THR A 165 -2.59 -12.28 3.77
CA THR A 165 -3.05 -11.02 4.37
C THR A 165 -3.70 -10.11 3.34
N TRP A 166 -3.13 -9.99 2.13
CA TRP A 166 -3.72 -9.22 1.04
C TRP A 166 -5.11 -9.74 0.65
N GLU A 167 -5.24 -11.07 0.49
CA GLU A 167 -6.55 -11.69 0.21
C GLU A 167 -7.56 -11.43 1.33
N LEU A 168 -7.12 -11.41 2.59
CA LEU A 168 -7.98 -11.06 3.71
C LEU A 168 -8.47 -9.62 3.60
N ILE A 169 -7.59 -8.66 3.26
CA ILE A 169 -7.94 -7.25 3.08
C ILE A 169 -8.95 -7.08 1.94
N GLU A 170 -8.73 -7.76 0.79
CA GLU A 170 -9.66 -7.75 -0.35
C GLU A 170 -11.05 -8.25 0.06
N ARG A 171 -11.14 -9.33 0.85
CA ARG A 171 -12.42 -9.82 1.40
C ARG A 171 -13.09 -8.83 2.34
N VAL A 172 -12.32 -8.19 3.23
CA VAL A 172 -12.83 -7.16 4.15
C VAL A 172 -13.43 -5.99 3.37
N ARG A 173 -12.77 -5.55 2.29
CA ARG A 173 -13.31 -4.52 1.39
C ARG A 173 -14.60 -4.99 0.70
N ALA A 174 -14.62 -6.22 0.19
CA ALA A 174 -15.80 -6.78 -0.49
C ALA A 174 -17.05 -6.83 0.41
N ASP A 175 -16.85 -6.92 1.73
CA ASP A 175 -17.92 -6.82 2.73
C ASP A 175 -18.35 -5.37 3.04
N GLY A 176 -17.86 -4.38 2.27
CA GLY A 176 -18.27 -2.99 2.33
C GLY A 176 -17.48 -2.11 3.30
N VAL A 177 -16.38 -2.60 3.87
CA VAL A 177 -15.51 -1.79 4.73
C VAL A 177 -14.58 -0.94 3.87
N THR A 178 -14.54 0.37 4.11
CA THR A 178 -13.54 1.27 3.53
C THR A 178 -12.21 1.08 4.24
N ILE A 179 -11.11 0.96 3.53
CA ILE A 179 -9.81 0.67 4.13
C ILE A 179 -8.84 1.82 3.85
N VAL A 180 -8.16 2.29 4.90
CA VAL A 180 -6.97 3.14 4.79
C VAL A 180 -5.77 2.26 5.10
N LEU A 181 -4.97 1.98 4.07
CA LEU A 181 -3.78 1.14 4.15
C LEU A 181 -2.53 2.01 4.21
N VAL A 182 -1.79 1.93 5.31
CA VAL A 182 -0.50 2.63 5.44
C VAL A 182 0.61 1.64 5.15
N THR A 183 1.44 1.96 4.18
CA THR A 183 2.53 1.07 3.78
C THR A 183 3.73 1.83 3.24
N HIS A 184 4.87 1.18 3.26
CA HIS A 184 6.06 1.60 2.53
C HIS A 184 6.42 0.59 1.41
N PHE A 185 5.62 -0.48 1.24
CA PHE A 185 5.80 -1.48 0.18
C PHE A 185 5.02 -1.11 -1.07
N MET A 186 5.73 -0.89 -2.17
CA MET A 186 5.12 -0.53 -3.46
C MET A 186 4.21 -1.62 -4.00
N GLU A 187 4.67 -2.89 -3.94
CA GLU A 187 3.91 -4.05 -4.39
C GLU A 187 2.55 -4.17 -3.69
N GLU A 188 2.50 -3.87 -2.38
CA GLU A 188 1.26 -3.86 -1.61
C GLU A 188 0.33 -2.73 -2.07
N ALA A 189 0.88 -1.54 -2.30
CA ALA A 189 0.12 -0.39 -2.78
C ALA A 189 -0.41 -0.62 -4.20
N GLU A 190 0.40 -1.16 -5.11
CA GLU A 190 -0.03 -1.50 -6.48
C GLU A 190 -1.14 -2.54 -6.51
N ARG A 191 -1.04 -3.57 -5.66
CA ARG A 191 -1.99 -4.68 -5.65
C ARG A 191 -3.33 -4.31 -5.04
N LEU A 192 -3.32 -3.58 -3.92
CA LEU A 192 -4.51 -3.42 -3.08
C LEU A 192 -5.21 -2.08 -3.25
N CYS A 193 -4.47 -1.00 -3.52
CA CYS A 193 -5.04 0.33 -3.46
C CYS A 193 -5.75 0.72 -4.77
N ASP A 194 -6.97 1.24 -4.63
CA ASP A 194 -7.67 1.90 -5.74
C ASP A 194 -7.05 3.26 -6.04
N ARG A 195 -6.73 4.00 -4.97
CA ARG A 195 -6.04 5.29 -4.99
C ARG A 195 -5.07 5.36 -3.82
N LEU A 196 -4.07 6.20 -3.95
CA LEU A 196 -3.12 6.42 -2.87
C LEU A 196 -2.62 7.86 -2.82
N ALA A 197 -2.24 8.32 -1.64
CA ALA A 197 -1.47 9.53 -1.42
C ALA A 197 0.00 9.17 -1.20
N VAL A 198 0.87 9.72 -2.03
CA VAL A 198 2.32 9.66 -1.84
C VAL A 198 2.71 10.76 -0.85
N ILE A 199 3.28 10.39 0.29
CA ILE A 199 3.75 11.33 1.31
C ILE A 199 5.28 11.28 1.37
N ASP A 200 5.90 12.42 1.20
CA ASP A 200 7.33 12.64 1.47
C ASP A 200 7.53 13.88 2.32
N SER A 201 8.40 13.79 3.34
CA SER A 201 8.80 14.90 4.20
C SER A 201 7.60 15.67 4.79
N GLY A 202 6.57 14.95 5.21
CA GLY A 202 5.35 15.50 5.82
C GLY A 202 4.35 16.13 4.85
N ARG A 203 4.55 16.03 3.54
CA ARG A 203 3.68 16.61 2.51
C ARG A 203 3.13 15.56 1.55
N VAL A 204 1.93 15.79 1.03
CA VAL A 204 1.40 15.02 -0.08
C VAL A 204 2.04 15.50 -1.37
N VAL A 205 2.76 14.62 -2.04
CA VAL A 205 3.42 14.87 -3.33
C VAL A 205 2.46 14.61 -4.49
N ALA A 206 1.67 13.54 -4.39
CA ALA A 206 0.69 13.16 -5.40
C ALA A 206 -0.46 12.35 -4.78
N VAL A 207 -1.65 12.42 -5.38
CA VAL A 207 -2.79 11.55 -5.11
C VAL A 207 -3.32 11.07 -6.44
N ASP A 208 -3.33 9.75 -6.66
CA ASP A 208 -3.89 9.11 -7.86
C ASP A 208 -4.06 7.61 -7.64
N SER A 209 -4.56 6.88 -8.64
CA SER A 209 -4.44 5.43 -8.72
C SER A 209 -2.97 5.01 -8.93
N PRO A 210 -2.56 3.78 -8.55
CA PRO A 210 -1.22 3.28 -8.85
C PRO A 210 -0.87 3.42 -10.34
N SER A 211 -1.77 3.01 -11.23
CA SER A 211 -1.59 3.13 -12.68
C SER A 211 -1.52 4.60 -13.14
N GLY A 212 -2.30 5.51 -12.53
CA GLY A 212 -2.23 6.93 -12.82
C GLY A 212 -0.88 7.54 -12.45
N LEU A 213 -0.31 7.16 -11.29
CA LEU A 213 1.03 7.60 -10.88
C LEU A 213 2.11 7.08 -11.81
N ILE A 214 2.05 5.80 -12.18
CA ILE A 214 2.98 5.17 -13.13
C ILE A 214 2.94 5.88 -14.48
N SER A 215 1.74 6.20 -14.97
CA SER A 215 1.55 6.90 -16.25
C SER A 215 2.16 8.31 -16.26
N ARG A 216 2.17 9.02 -15.12
CA ARG A 216 2.75 10.37 -15.00
C ARG A 216 4.26 10.42 -15.24
N VAL A 217 4.97 9.33 -14.96
CA VAL A 217 6.43 9.24 -15.21
C VAL A 217 6.77 8.79 -16.63
N GLY A 218 5.82 8.90 -17.54
CA GLY A 218 6.03 8.73 -18.96
C GLY A 218 5.92 7.31 -19.46
N GLY A 219 5.38 6.37 -18.64
CA GLY A 219 5.11 5.00 -19.09
C GLY A 219 6.35 4.30 -19.69
N GLN A 220 7.56 4.64 -19.21
CA GLN A 220 8.77 4.05 -19.74
C GLN A 220 8.72 2.53 -19.60
N GLN A 221 8.80 1.87 -20.75
CA GLN A 221 8.99 0.42 -20.84
C GLN A 221 10.47 0.14 -20.99
N ARG A 222 10.90 -1.00 -20.49
CA ARG A 222 12.24 -1.56 -20.72
C ARG A 222 12.10 -2.91 -21.38
N VAL A 223 12.71 -3.05 -22.53
CA VAL A 223 12.81 -4.33 -23.26
C VAL A 223 14.24 -4.82 -23.15
N ARG A 224 14.43 -5.95 -22.49
CA ARG A 224 15.74 -6.60 -22.34
C ARG A 224 15.78 -7.88 -23.12
N PHE A 225 16.86 -8.10 -23.87
CA PHE A 225 17.06 -9.34 -24.61
C PHE A 225 18.56 -9.56 -24.93
N ARG A 226 18.89 -10.79 -25.26
CA ARG A 226 20.21 -11.14 -25.84
C ARG A 226 20.04 -11.34 -27.31
N PRO A 227 20.74 -10.57 -28.16
CA PRO A 227 20.72 -10.78 -29.60
C PRO A 227 21.52 -12.04 -30.00
N SER A 228 20.97 -12.87 -30.89
CA SER A 228 21.63 -14.08 -31.37
C SER A 228 22.80 -13.79 -32.35
N GLY A 229 22.96 -12.54 -32.76
CA GLY A 229 23.98 -12.07 -33.72
C GLY A 229 24.34 -10.61 -33.51
N ALA A 230 25.13 -10.06 -34.43
CA ALA A 230 25.49 -8.66 -34.42
C ALA A 230 24.23 -7.80 -34.65
N LEU A 231 23.96 -6.89 -33.74
CA LEU A 231 22.88 -5.91 -33.82
C LEU A 231 23.48 -4.53 -33.54
N ASP A 232 23.25 -3.60 -34.46
CA ASP A 232 23.69 -2.21 -34.30
C ASP A 232 22.69 -1.45 -33.42
N ASP A 233 23.19 -0.81 -32.36
CA ASP A 233 22.38 -0.01 -31.45
C ASP A 233 21.74 1.19 -32.17
N ALA A 234 22.31 1.68 -33.25
CA ALA A 234 21.77 2.75 -34.07
C ALA A 234 20.43 2.37 -34.70
N VAL A 235 20.22 1.09 -35.05
CA VAL A 235 18.93 0.58 -35.57
C VAL A 235 17.82 0.71 -34.54
N LEU A 236 18.12 0.41 -33.27
CA LEU A 236 17.17 0.53 -32.16
C LEU A 236 16.97 2.00 -31.75
N GLY A 237 18.05 2.77 -31.70
CA GLY A 237 18.00 4.19 -31.34
C GLY A 237 17.29 5.08 -32.36
N ALA A 238 17.10 4.61 -33.61
CA ALA A 238 16.34 5.33 -34.65
C ALA A 238 14.81 5.14 -34.52
N LEU A 239 14.33 4.24 -33.66
CA LEU A 239 12.89 4.01 -33.48
C LEU A 239 12.24 5.16 -32.70
N PRO A 240 11.08 5.68 -33.14
CA PRO A 240 10.39 6.79 -32.47
C PRO A 240 10.02 6.50 -31.00
N GLU A 241 9.76 5.23 -30.70
CA GLU A 241 9.37 4.75 -29.35
C GLU A 241 10.57 4.69 -28.40
N VAL A 242 11.83 4.71 -28.90
CA VAL A 242 13.04 4.49 -28.12
C VAL A 242 13.59 5.81 -27.58
N THR A 243 13.80 5.85 -26.26
CA THR A 243 14.46 6.97 -25.56
C THR A 243 15.89 6.67 -25.16
N GLY A 244 16.28 5.39 -25.13
CA GLY A 244 17.64 4.98 -24.79
C GLY A 244 17.91 3.53 -25.12
N VAL A 245 19.18 3.25 -25.44
CA VAL A 245 19.71 1.89 -25.67
C VAL A 245 20.98 1.74 -24.83
N SER A 246 21.09 0.64 -24.08
CA SER A 246 22.27 0.32 -23.29
C SER A 246 22.60 -1.17 -23.39
N ARG A 247 23.87 -1.53 -23.10
CA ARG A 247 24.35 -2.93 -23.10
C ARG A 247 25.03 -3.25 -21.78
N ASP A 248 24.71 -4.43 -21.26
CA ASP A 248 25.41 -5.01 -20.11
C ASP A 248 25.61 -6.51 -20.33
N GLY A 249 26.88 -6.97 -20.30
CA GLY A 249 27.21 -8.40 -20.36
C GLY A 249 26.65 -9.13 -21.60
N GLY A 250 26.49 -8.46 -22.76
CA GLY A 250 25.89 -9.02 -23.97
C GLY A 250 24.35 -8.98 -24.00
N GLN A 251 23.71 -8.47 -22.97
CA GLN A 251 22.29 -8.14 -22.95
C GLN A 251 22.08 -6.72 -23.46
N VAL A 252 21.08 -6.53 -24.30
CA VAL A 252 20.62 -5.22 -24.77
C VAL A 252 19.42 -4.81 -23.91
N GLU A 253 19.44 -3.60 -23.39
CA GLU A 253 18.31 -2.94 -22.75
C GLU A 253 17.89 -1.75 -23.60
N VAL A 254 16.62 -1.75 -24.00
CA VAL A 254 16.00 -0.64 -24.74
C VAL A 254 14.95 -0.02 -23.83
N THR A 255 15.07 1.28 -23.61
CA THR A 255 14.07 2.08 -22.88
C THR A 255 13.26 2.92 -23.84
N GLY A 256 11.97 3.07 -23.57
CA GLY A 256 11.11 3.86 -24.46
C GLY A 256 9.65 3.91 -23.97
N THR A 257 8.77 4.41 -24.82
CA THR A 257 7.35 4.62 -24.54
C THR A 257 6.48 4.06 -25.66
N GLY A 258 5.16 3.98 -25.46
CA GLY A 258 4.23 3.46 -26.46
C GLY A 258 4.38 1.95 -26.70
N ASP A 259 4.25 1.51 -27.95
CA ASP A 259 4.34 0.09 -28.31
C ASP A 259 5.80 -0.38 -28.47
N LEU A 260 6.67 -0.04 -27.51
CA LEU A 260 8.11 -0.30 -27.54
C LEU A 260 8.44 -1.75 -27.86
N LEU A 261 7.73 -2.70 -27.26
CA LEU A 261 7.97 -4.13 -27.50
C LEU A 261 7.79 -4.48 -28.98
N LEU A 262 6.71 -4.02 -29.60
CA LEU A 262 6.42 -4.28 -31.01
C LEU A 262 7.47 -3.64 -31.91
N ALA A 263 7.82 -2.37 -31.67
CA ALA A 263 8.83 -1.65 -32.43
C ALA A 263 10.20 -2.34 -32.37
N VAL A 264 10.65 -2.69 -31.15
CA VAL A 264 11.95 -3.36 -30.93
C VAL A 264 11.96 -4.75 -31.57
N THR A 265 10.93 -5.58 -31.35
CA THR A 265 10.90 -6.94 -31.92
C THR A 265 10.84 -6.94 -33.44
N THR A 266 10.12 -5.97 -34.04
CA THR A 266 10.06 -5.80 -35.50
C THR A 266 11.42 -5.39 -36.06
N ALA A 267 12.10 -4.43 -35.44
CA ALA A 267 13.43 -3.98 -35.87
C ALA A 267 14.49 -5.08 -35.75
N VAL A 268 14.47 -5.84 -34.64
CA VAL A 268 15.40 -6.97 -34.42
C VAL A 268 15.17 -8.09 -35.45
N ALA A 269 13.89 -8.41 -35.74
CA ALA A 269 13.56 -9.40 -36.78
C ALA A 269 13.97 -8.95 -38.18
N ALA A 270 13.79 -7.65 -38.51
CA ALA A 270 14.23 -7.08 -39.78
C ALA A 270 15.77 -7.12 -39.96
N ALA A 271 16.53 -7.04 -38.85
CA ALA A 271 17.98 -7.21 -38.84
C ALA A 271 18.43 -8.70 -38.93
N GLY A 272 17.50 -9.66 -39.03
CA GLY A 272 17.80 -11.10 -39.08
C GLY A 272 18.31 -11.66 -37.74
N VAL A 273 18.04 -10.97 -36.62
CA VAL A 273 18.49 -11.35 -35.30
C VAL A 273 17.31 -11.93 -34.49
N VAL A 274 17.57 -12.99 -33.74
CA VAL A 274 16.60 -13.58 -32.84
C VAL A 274 16.86 -13.07 -31.41
N PRO A 275 15.86 -12.45 -30.75
CA PRO A 275 16.01 -12.03 -29.35
C PRO A 275 15.85 -13.23 -28.43
N ALA A 276 16.91 -13.65 -27.75
CA ALA A 276 16.85 -14.64 -26.67
C ALA A 276 16.61 -13.95 -25.33
N ASP A 277 16.02 -14.67 -24.38
CA ASP A 277 15.73 -14.18 -23.02
C ASP A 277 14.95 -12.85 -23.00
N LEU A 278 14.02 -12.67 -23.94
CA LEU A 278 13.23 -11.45 -24.05
C LEU A 278 12.39 -11.22 -22.81
N ARG A 279 12.60 -10.07 -22.17
CA ARG A 279 11.82 -9.60 -21.01
C ARG A 279 11.32 -8.19 -21.26
N VAL A 280 10.09 -7.95 -20.86
CA VAL A 280 9.48 -6.63 -20.89
C VAL A 280 9.24 -6.22 -19.45
N GLU A 281 9.85 -5.12 -19.04
CA GLU A 281 9.59 -4.49 -17.75
C GLU A 281 8.82 -3.20 -18.01
N GLN A 282 7.65 -3.10 -17.42
CA GLN A 282 6.88 -1.84 -17.39
C GLN A 282 7.38 -1.00 -16.24
N ALA A 283 7.20 0.32 -16.33
CA ALA A 283 7.41 1.21 -15.21
C ALA A 283 6.57 0.75 -14.02
N THR A 284 7.16 0.81 -12.84
CA THR A 284 6.56 0.38 -11.58
C THR A 284 6.19 1.59 -10.74
N LEU A 285 5.45 1.36 -9.65
CA LEU A 285 5.19 2.41 -8.66
C LEU A 285 6.48 2.88 -7.98
N ASP A 286 7.52 2.01 -7.89
CA ASP A 286 8.85 2.40 -7.42
C ASP A 286 9.50 3.47 -8.34
N ASP A 287 9.39 3.29 -9.67
CA ASP A 287 9.88 4.27 -10.64
C ASP A 287 9.10 5.58 -10.54
N ALA A 288 7.77 5.50 -10.38
CA ALA A 288 6.91 6.67 -10.18
C ALA A 288 7.28 7.42 -8.89
N PHE A 289 7.48 6.68 -7.80
CA PHE A 289 7.87 7.27 -6.53
C PHE A 289 9.23 7.96 -6.61
N LEU A 290 10.22 7.32 -7.24
CA LEU A 290 11.55 7.89 -7.45
C LEU A 290 11.49 9.19 -8.26
N ALA A 291 10.70 9.22 -9.33
CA ALA A 291 10.54 10.42 -10.17
C ALA A 291 9.83 11.56 -9.42
N LEU A 292 8.84 11.25 -8.57
CA LEU A 292 8.08 12.23 -7.81
C LEU A 292 8.85 12.83 -6.62
N THR A 293 9.74 12.04 -5.98
CA THR A 293 10.38 12.42 -4.72
C THR A 293 11.90 12.59 -4.84
N GLY A 294 12.51 12.09 -5.92
CA GLY A 294 13.96 12.03 -6.07
C GLY A 294 14.65 10.99 -5.18
N LYS A 295 13.89 10.14 -4.48
CA LYS A 295 14.40 9.19 -3.49
C LYS A 295 13.90 7.77 -3.80
N LYS A 296 14.75 6.76 -3.55
CA LYS A 296 14.29 5.35 -3.52
C LYS A 296 13.76 5.02 -2.12
N ILE A 297 12.65 4.28 -2.04
CA ILE A 297 12.25 3.67 -0.77
C ILE A 297 13.19 2.46 -0.56
N SER A 298 14.01 2.51 0.50
CA SER A 298 14.78 1.35 0.94
C SER A 298 13.83 0.41 1.66
N ALA A 299 13.78 -0.83 1.18
CA ALA A 299 13.00 -1.91 1.78
C ALA A 299 13.55 -2.30 3.17
#